data_e510bc32a3271f7dd5bbad77220b6a07
#
_entry.id   e510bc32a3271f7dd5bbad77220b6a07
#
_cell.length_a   1.000
_cell.length_b   1.000
_cell.length_c   1.000
_cell.angle_alpha   90.00
_cell.angle_beta   90.00
_cell.angle_gamma   90.00
#
_symmetry.space_group_name_H-M   'P 1'
#
loop_
_entity.id
_entity.type
_entity.pdbx_description
1 polymer ?
#
loop_
_entity_poly.entity_id
_entity_poly.type
_entity_poly.pdbx_seq_one_letter_code
_entity_poly.pdbx_strand_id
1 'polypeptide(L)'
;MASLDEIKAQLASVPALPGVYLWKDKDGMVIYVGKAKQLRARMRQYVNYQDSRVKIPLLVSQIDSFEYVVTDNEHESLVLEKNLIKQYAPYFNADFKDDKSYPFIALTKGDVFPAIKYTREAHKPTTRYFGPYTDSRAARNLIDIVRKIIPLCTYSCAEWRRLNRQLQDVAYEDVAFDARPCFDAHIGLGPGICCGRISPDKYREHVKKIE
;
A
#
# COMPACT_ATOMS: atom_id res chain seq x y z
N MET A 1 -1.38 36.74 -5.72
CA MET A 1 -0.57 35.79 -4.95
C MET A 1 -0.56 36.26 -3.50
N ALA A 2 -1.05 35.41 -2.60
CA ALA A 2 -0.90 35.69 -1.18
C ALA A 2 0.60 35.74 -0.81
N SER A 3 0.98 36.64 0.09
CA SER A 3 2.35 36.65 0.59
C SER A 3 2.59 35.41 1.47
N LEU A 4 3.83 34.92 1.54
CA LEU A 4 4.18 33.79 2.39
C LEU A 4 3.85 34.06 3.87
N ASP A 5 3.89 35.33 4.28
CA ASP A 5 3.56 35.74 5.66
C ASP A 5 2.06 35.68 5.91
N GLU A 6 1.21 35.97 4.93
CA GLU A 6 -0.23 35.78 5.03
C GLU A 6 -0.59 34.28 5.16
N ILE A 7 0.06 33.42 4.39
CA ILE A 7 -0.10 31.96 4.51
C ILE A 7 0.34 31.48 5.91
N LYS A 8 1.49 31.96 6.43
CA LYS A 8 1.95 31.65 7.77
C LYS A 8 0.96 32.07 8.86
N ALA A 9 0.34 33.24 8.71
CA ALA A 9 -0.67 33.74 9.63
C ALA A 9 -1.92 32.84 9.61
N GLN A 10 -2.40 32.47 8.44
CA GLN A 10 -3.56 31.56 8.29
C GLN A 10 -3.27 30.14 8.86
N LEU A 11 -2.03 29.65 8.77
CA LEU A 11 -1.64 28.38 9.36
C LEU A 11 -1.75 28.33 10.90
N ALA A 12 -1.87 29.48 11.56
CA ALA A 12 -2.10 29.52 13.01
C ALA A 12 -3.48 28.94 13.40
N SER A 13 -4.48 29.06 12.54
CA SER A 13 -5.85 28.55 12.77
C SER A 13 -6.01 27.06 12.41
N VAL A 14 -5.05 26.45 11.70
CA VAL A 14 -5.11 25.02 11.35
C VAL A 14 -5.00 24.16 12.61
N PRO A 15 -5.86 23.15 12.82
CA PRO A 15 -5.81 22.30 14.00
C PRO A 15 -4.54 21.42 14.03
N ALA A 16 -4.09 21.04 15.23
CA ALA A 16 -2.99 20.09 15.44
C ALA A 16 -3.55 18.66 15.52
N LEU A 17 -4.31 18.26 14.49
CA LEU A 17 -4.98 16.98 14.37
C LEU A 17 -4.49 16.23 13.10
N PRO A 18 -4.71 14.91 13.03
CA PRO A 18 -4.47 14.16 11.79
C PRO A 18 -5.33 14.67 10.63
N GLY A 19 -4.81 14.58 9.43
CA GLY A 19 -5.58 14.99 8.25
C GLY A 19 -4.75 15.06 6.98
N VAL A 20 -5.41 15.59 5.94
CA VAL A 20 -4.84 15.82 4.62
C VAL A 20 -4.91 17.31 4.30
N TYR A 21 -3.85 17.83 3.70
CA TYR A 21 -3.76 19.21 3.24
C TYR A 21 -3.51 19.27 1.74
N LEU A 22 -4.05 20.31 1.11
CA LEU A 22 -3.93 20.59 -0.32
C LEU A 22 -3.32 21.98 -0.49
N TRP A 23 -2.18 22.04 -1.16
CA TRP A 23 -1.60 23.32 -1.59
C TRP A 23 -2.15 23.69 -2.97
N LYS A 24 -2.56 24.94 -3.11
CA LYS A 24 -3.12 25.49 -4.35
C LYS A 24 -2.28 26.66 -4.85
N ASP A 25 -2.21 26.78 -6.16
CA ASP A 25 -1.60 27.92 -6.82
C ASP A 25 -2.57 29.12 -6.93
N LYS A 26 -2.10 30.20 -7.58
CA LYS A 26 -2.84 31.43 -7.84
C LYS A 26 -4.14 31.22 -8.66
N ASP A 27 -4.23 30.17 -9.44
CA ASP A 27 -5.39 29.84 -10.28
C ASP A 27 -6.36 28.89 -9.55
N GLY A 28 -6.09 28.59 -8.26
CA GLY A 28 -6.88 27.69 -7.43
C GLY A 28 -6.68 26.21 -7.74
N MET A 29 -5.71 25.89 -8.59
CA MET A 29 -5.40 24.49 -8.93
C MET A 29 -4.64 23.82 -7.79
N VAL A 30 -5.03 22.58 -7.48
CA VAL A 30 -4.32 21.76 -6.48
C VAL A 30 -2.98 21.32 -7.06
N ILE A 31 -1.89 21.86 -6.53
CA ILE A 31 -0.51 21.58 -6.97
C ILE A 31 0.17 20.50 -6.13
N TYR A 32 -0.28 20.29 -4.90
CA TYR A 32 0.24 19.24 -4.02
C TYR A 32 -0.81 18.80 -2.98
N VAL A 33 -0.87 17.51 -2.70
CA VAL A 33 -1.66 16.91 -1.62
C VAL A 33 -0.72 16.16 -0.68
N GLY A 34 -0.92 16.29 0.63
CA GLY A 34 -0.12 15.56 1.61
C GLY A 34 -0.88 15.27 2.90
N LYS A 35 -0.54 14.16 3.55
CA LYS A 35 -1.08 13.81 4.88
C LYS A 35 -0.17 14.27 6.02
N ALA A 36 -0.76 14.43 7.19
CA ALA A 36 -0.03 14.73 8.43
C ALA A 36 -0.67 14.06 9.63
N LYS A 37 0.14 13.72 10.65
CA LYS A 37 -0.33 13.38 12.00
C LYS A 37 -0.77 14.63 12.76
N GLN A 38 -0.14 15.76 12.44
CA GLN A 38 -0.44 17.08 12.95
C GLN A 38 -0.37 18.08 11.81
N LEU A 39 -1.52 18.44 11.26
CA LEU A 39 -1.64 19.31 10.10
C LEU A 39 -0.83 20.60 10.26
N ARG A 40 -1.07 21.36 11.35
CA ARG A 40 -0.39 22.64 11.58
C ARG A 40 1.13 22.51 11.57
N ALA A 41 1.68 21.55 12.28
CA ALA A 41 3.12 21.35 12.38
C ALA A 41 3.73 21.00 11.01
N ARG A 42 3.08 20.06 10.29
CA ARG A 42 3.55 19.63 8.98
C ARG A 42 3.51 20.74 7.93
N MET A 43 2.42 21.49 7.86
CA MET A 43 2.26 22.58 6.91
C MET A 43 3.25 23.72 7.17
N ARG A 44 3.54 24.03 8.46
CA ARG A 44 4.56 25.02 8.84
C ARG A 44 5.97 24.63 8.39
N GLN A 45 6.31 23.34 8.36
CA GLN A 45 7.63 22.88 7.89
C GLN A 45 7.89 23.29 6.44
N TYR A 46 6.85 23.29 5.57
CA TYR A 46 6.99 23.75 4.18
C TYR A 46 7.32 25.23 4.11
N VAL A 47 6.49 26.07 4.70
CA VAL A 47 6.62 27.54 4.62
C VAL A 47 7.82 28.09 5.40
N ASN A 48 8.40 27.30 6.30
CA ASN A 48 9.65 27.62 7.01
C ASN A 48 10.88 26.98 6.34
N TYR A 49 10.75 26.33 5.19
CA TYR A 49 11.83 25.65 4.49
C TYR A 49 12.59 24.62 5.35
N GLN A 50 11.91 23.98 6.27
CA GLN A 50 12.48 22.95 7.17
C GLN A 50 12.44 21.54 6.56
N ASP A 51 11.88 21.39 5.37
CA ASP A 51 11.87 20.15 4.64
C ASP A 51 13.03 20.14 3.63
N SER A 52 13.93 19.16 3.75
CA SER A 52 15.19 19.09 2.99
C SER A 52 15.04 18.58 1.55
N ARG A 53 13.82 18.27 1.09
CA ARG A 53 13.60 17.80 -0.27
C ARG A 53 13.85 18.91 -1.29
N VAL A 54 14.64 18.60 -2.33
CA VAL A 54 15.14 19.56 -3.32
C VAL A 54 14.04 20.40 -4.00
N LYS A 55 12.84 19.84 -4.19
CA LYS A 55 11.73 20.50 -4.88
C LYS A 55 10.83 21.36 -3.97
N ILE A 56 11.03 21.33 -2.66
CA ILE A 56 10.21 22.11 -1.71
C ILE A 56 10.27 23.61 -1.96
N PRO A 57 11.43 24.22 -2.20
CA PRO A 57 11.49 25.64 -2.50
C PRO A 57 10.65 26.03 -3.73
N LEU A 58 10.67 25.19 -4.78
CA LEU A 58 9.86 25.41 -5.97
C LEU A 58 8.36 25.26 -5.69
N LEU A 59 7.94 24.24 -4.92
CA LEU A 59 6.56 24.10 -4.49
C LEU A 59 6.12 25.34 -3.70
N VAL A 60 6.89 25.74 -2.67
CA VAL A 60 6.55 26.87 -1.80
C VAL A 60 6.44 28.18 -2.59
N SER A 61 7.24 28.40 -3.62
CA SER A 61 7.15 29.58 -4.47
C SER A 61 5.86 29.67 -5.30
N GLN A 62 5.12 28.55 -5.45
CA GLN A 62 3.87 28.49 -6.21
C GLN A 62 2.62 28.45 -5.32
N ILE A 63 2.77 28.31 -4.01
CA ILE A 63 1.63 28.28 -3.09
C ILE A 63 0.99 29.67 -3.01
N ASP A 64 -0.32 29.73 -3.21
CA ASP A 64 -1.14 30.91 -3.00
C ASP A 64 -2.18 30.71 -1.92
N SER A 65 -2.71 29.50 -1.80
CA SER A 65 -3.70 29.17 -0.78
C SER A 65 -3.61 27.68 -0.40
N PHE A 66 -4.39 27.30 0.60
CA PHE A 66 -4.48 25.91 1.02
C PHE A 66 -5.87 25.55 1.51
N GLU A 67 -6.15 24.25 1.44
CA GLU A 67 -7.28 23.60 2.11
C GLU A 67 -6.78 22.46 2.98
N TYR A 68 -7.59 22.03 3.94
CA TYR A 68 -7.30 20.84 4.73
C TYR A 68 -8.58 20.11 5.13
N VAL A 69 -8.45 18.80 5.34
CA VAL A 69 -9.51 17.94 5.86
C VAL A 69 -8.96 17.23 7.09
N VAL A 70 -9.63 17.41 8.24
CA VAL A 70 -9.30 16.67 9.46
C VAL A 70 -9.87 15.27 9.35
N THR A 71 -9.12 14.28 9.82
CA THR A 71 -9.53 12.88 9.86
C THR A 71 -9.43 12.33 11.28
N ASP A 72 -10.17 11.28 11.58
CA ASP A 72 -10.17 10.69 12.93
C ASP A 72 -8.83 10.04 13.31
N ASN A 73 -8.09 9.55 12.29
CA ASN A 73 -6.82 8.87 12.50
C ASN A 73 -5.89 8.95 11.27
N GLU A 74 -4.64 8.50 11.45
CA GLU A 74 -3.62 8.52 10.39
C GLU A 74 -3.95 7.57 9.23
N HIS A 75 -4.65 6.46 9.50
CA HIS A 75 -5.03 5.52 8.45
C HIS A 75 -6.05 6.14 7.48
N GLU A 76 -7.03 6.82 8.02
CA GLU A 76 -8.02 7.56 7.23
C GLU A 76 -7.37 8.68 6.41
N SER A 77 -6.44 9.44 7.02
CA SER A 77 -5.63 10.44 6.29
C SER A 77 -4.91 9.82 5.09
N LEU A 78 -4.38 8.61 5.24
CA LEU A 78 -3.66 7.92 4.17
C LEU A 78 -4.58 7.53 3.00
N VAL A 79 -5.77 7.01 3.30
CA VAL A 79 -6.75 6.64 2.27
C VAL A 79 -7.24 7.89 1.54
N LEU A 80 -7.55 8.95 2.30
CA LEU A 80 -8.00 10.23 1.75
C LEU A 80 -6.93 10.88 0.86
N GLU A 81 -5.67 10.94 1.32
CA GLU A 81 -4.53 11.45 0.53
C GLU A 81 -4.45 10.77 -0.84
N LYS A 82 -4.51 9.44 -0.88
CA LYS A 82 -4.45 8.67 -2.13
C LYS A 82 -5.61 8.99 -3.08
N ASN A 83 -6.81 9.10 -2.53
CA ASN A 83 -7.99 9.41 -3.32
C ASN A 83 -7.89 10.82 -3.92
N LEU A 84 -7.45 11.80 -3.12
CA LEU A 84 -7.26 13.19 -3.57
C LEU A 84 -6.12 13.31 -4.58
N ILE A 85 -5.01 12.60 -4.41
CA ILE A 85 -3.93 12.54 -5.41
C ILE A 85 -4.44 11.95 -6.73
N LYS A 86 -5.27 10.90 -6.68
CA LYS A 86 -5.87 10.30 -7.87
C LYS A 86 -6.86 11.25 -8.55
N GLN A 87 -7.65 11.97 -7.76
CA GLN A 87 -8.68 12.90 -8.23
C GLN A 87 -8.08 14.13 -8.89
N TYR A 88 -7.10 14.77 -8.24
CA TYR A 88 -6.52 16.04 -8.70
C TYR A 88 -5.28 15.86 -9.56
N ALA A 89 -4.63 14.69 -9.54
CA ALA A 89 -3.37 14.42 -10.23
C ALA A 89 -2.34 15.54 -10.08
N PRO A 90 -2.03 16.03 -8.86
CA PRO A 90 -1.28 17.26 -8.67
C PRO A 90 0.15 17.13 -9.20
N TYR A 91 0.65 18.16 -9.88
CA TYR A 91 1.96 18.16 -10.53
C TYR A 91 3.10 17.76 -9.57
N PHE A 92 3.15 18.37 -8.39
CA PHE A 92 4.22 18.07 -7.44
C PHE A 92 4.11 16.69 -6.78
N ASN A 93 2.93 16.06 -6.71
CA ASN A 93 2.82 14.67 -6.27
C ASN A 93 3.37 13.68 -7.30
N ALA A 94 3.23 13.97 -8.58
CA ALA A 94 3.82 13.16 -9.66
C ALA A 94 5.36 13.21 -9.62
N ASP A 95 5.91 14.39 -9.34
CA ASP A 95 7.35 14.63 -9.25
C ASP A 95 7.97 14.23 -7.90
N PHE A 96 7.18 14.28 -6.83
CA PHE A 96 7.52 13.75 -5.51
C PHE A 96 7.10 12.29 -5.36
N LYS A 97 7.16 11.49 -6.40
CA LYS A 97 7.16 10.04 -6.24
C LYS A 97 8.36 9.65 -5.39
N ASP A 98 8.20 9.93 -4.09
CA ASP A 98 9.00 9.27 -3.08
C ASP A 98 8.73 7.78 -3.27
N ASP A 99 9.74 7.00 -3.52
CA ASP A 99 9.73 5.57 -3.85
C ASP A 99 9.15 4.68 -2.72
N LYS A 100 8.55 5.32 -1.73
CA LYS A 100 7.86 4.66 -0.61
C LYS A 100 6.39 4.46 -0.92
N SER A 101 6.12 3.62 -1.93
CA SER A 101 4.78 3.05 -2.06
C SER A 101 4.40 2.36 -0.76
N TYR A 102 3.22 2.69 -0.22
CA TYR A 102 2.73 2.03 0.99
C TYR A 102 2.57 0.53 0.76
N PRO A 103 2.89 -0.29 1.76
CA PRO A 103 2.74 -1.71 1.64
C PRO A 103 1.27 -2.15 1.56
N PHE A 104 1.08 -3.19 0.78
CA PHE A 104 -0.17 -3.93 0.65
C PHE A 104 0.07 -5.39 0.99
N ILE A 105 -0.97 -6.06 1.42
CA ILE A 105 -1.05 -7.51 1.38
C ILE A 105 -1.74 -7.86 0.07
N ALA A 106 -1.12 -8.73 -0.72
CA ALA A 106 -1.64 -9.16 -2.02
C ALA A 106 -1.95 -10.66 -2.01
N LEU A 107 -3.09 -11.03 -2.59
CA LEU A 107 -3.52 -12.39 -2.84
C LEU A 107 -3.55 -12.62 -4.36
N THR A 108 -2.73 -13.53 -4.87
CA THR A 108 -2.53 -13.76 -6.32
C THR A 108 -3.65 -14.65 -6.89
N LYS A 109 -4.84 -14.09 -7.07
CA LYS A 109 -6.05 -14.84 -7.51
C LYS A 109 -5.95 -15.48 -8.88
N GLY A 110 -5.10 -14.95 -9.76
CA GLY A 110 -4.87 -15.49 -11.09
C GLY A 110 -4.07 -16.79 -11.14
N ASP A 111 -3.43 -17.17 -10.02
CA ASP A 111 -2.66 -18.41 -9.95
C ASP A 111 -3.56 -19.61 -9.65
N VAL A 112 -3.14 -20.79 -10.08
CA VAL A 112 -3.85 -22.06 -9.78
C VAL A 112 -3.91 -22.28 -8.26
N PHE A 113 -2.81 -22.00 -7.59
CA PHE A 113 -2.72 -21.92 -6.15
C PHE A 113 -2.40 -20.47 -5.71
N PRO A 114 -3.41 -19.64 -5.39
CA PRO A 114 -3.18 -18.29 -4.91
C PRO A 114 -2.22 -18.23 -3.72
N ALA A 115 -1.30 -17.27 -3.73
CA ALA A 115 -0.38 -17.04 -2.61
C ALA A 115 -0.59 -15.66 -2.01
N ILE A 116 -0.32 -15.57 -0.69
CA ILE A 116 -0.31 -14.31 0.03
C ILE A 116 1.10 -13.72 0.03
N LYS A 117 1.22 -12.42 -0.24
CA LYS A 117 2.49 -11.70 -0.18
C LYS A 117 2.36 -10.30 0.39
N TYR A 118 3.41 -9.86 1.05
CA TYR A 118 3.67 -8.44 1.28
C TYR A 118 4.22 -7.81 0.00
N THR A 119 3.70 -6.67 -0.42
CA THR A 119 4.17 -6.00 -1.64
C THR A 119 4.04 -4.49 -1.56
N ARG A 120 4.87 -3.79 -2.34
CA ARG A 120 4.76 -2.36 -2.67
C ARG A 120 4.67 -2.13 -4.18
N GLU A 121 4.59 -3.20 -4.94
CA GLU A 121 4.51 -3.16 -6.40
C GLU A 121 3.19 -2.57 -6.90
N ALA A 122 3.18 -2.13 -8.16
CA ALA A 122 2.00 -1.70 -8.87
C ALA A 122 0.92 -2.80 -8.89
N HIS A 123 -0.35 -2.39 -8.80
CA HIS A 123 -1.47 -3.31 -8.77
C HIS A 123 -1.66 -4.05 -10.10
N LYS A 124 -1.84 -5.37 -10.01
CA LYS A 124 -2.12 -6.25 -11.16
C LYS A 124 -3.60 -6.63 -11.16
N PRO A 125 -4.26 -6.71 -12.33
CA PRO A 125 -5.69 -7.02 -12.42
C PRO A 125 -6.07 -8.38 -11.80
N THR A 126 -5.17 -9.37 -11.89
CA THR A 126 -5.37 -10.75 -11.41
C THR A 126 -5.04 -10.93 -9.92
N THR A 127 -4.79 -9.84 -9.20
CA THR A 127 -4.37 -9.88 -7.80
C THR A 127 -5.30 -9.01 -6.95
N ARG A 128 -5.79 -9.54 -5.83
CA ARG A 128 -6.53 -8.77 -4.85
C ARG A 128 -5.58 -8.14 -3.85
N TYR A 129 -5.80 -6.87 -3.53
CA TYR A 129 -4.97 -6.10 -2.61
C TYR A 129 -5.79 -5.67 -1.41
N PHE A 130 -5.18 -5.79 -0.23
CA PHE A 130 -5.70 -5.32 1.05
C PHE A 130 -4.74 -4.25 1.58
N GLY A 131 -5.27 -3.16 2.10
CA GLY A 131 -4.51 -2.00 2.55
C GLY A 131 -4.91 -0.73 1.81
N PRO A 132 -4.14 0.33 1.85
CA PRO A 132 -2.72 0.41 2.25
C PRO A 132 -2.49 0.33 3.76
N TYR A 133 -1.34 -0.19 4.16
CA TYR A 133 -0.90 -0.20 5.55
C TYR A 133 0.09 0.94 5.80
N THR A 134 0.00 1.57 6.96
CA THR A 134 0.95 2.62 7.38
C THR A 134 2.26 2.03 7.88
N ASP A 135 2.20 0.82 8.47
CA ASP A 135 3.34 0.09 9.03
C ASP A 135 3.56 -1.25 8.31
N SER A 136 4.77 -1.42 7.83
CA SER A 136 5.23 -2.65 7.18
C SER A 136 5.24 -3.85 8.12
N ARG A 137 5.49 -3.63 9.42
CA ARG A 137 5.51 -4.68 10.44
C ARG A 137 4.09 -5.17 10.70
N ALA A 138 3.13 -4.26 10.82
CA ALA A 138 1.72 -4.61 10.99
C ALA A 138 1.19 -5.46 9.83
N ALA A 139 1.51 -5.10 8.58
CA ALA A 139 1.13 -5.88 7.41
C ALA A 139 1.73 -7.31 7.41
N ARG A 140 3.00 -7.45 7.80
CA ARG A 140 3.65 -8.78 7.89
C ARG A 140 3.06 -9.62 9.01
N ASN A 141 2.86 -9.03 10.20
CA ASN A 141 2.24 -9.72 11.34
C ASN A 141 0.83 -10.22 10.99
N LEU A 142 0.06 -9.44 10.23
CA LEU A 142 -1.27 -9.87 9.79
C LEU A 142 -1.19 -11.08 8.84
N ILE A 143 -0.24 -11.12 7.93
CA ILE A 143 0.00 -12.31 7.08
C ILE A 143 0.28 -13.54 7.95
N ASP A 144 1.14 -13.40 8.96
CA ASP A 144 1.50 -14.50 9.85
C ASP A 144 0.30 -15.01 10.68
N ILE A 145 -0.56 -14.09 11.15
CA ILE A 145 -1.79 -14.43 11.87
C ILE A 145 -2.75 -15.17 10.94
N VAL A 146 -3.01 -14.65 9.74
CA VAL A 146 -3.90 -15.27 8.75
C VAL A 146 -3.44 -16.68 8.41
N ARG A 147 -2.14 -16.89 8.20
CA ARG A 147 -1.58 -18.20 7.86
C ARG A 147 -1.67 -19.22 9.00
N LYS A 148 -1.70 -18.78 10.26
CA LYS A 148 -1.95 -19.68 11.42
C LYS A 148 -3.39 -20.17 11.48
N ILE A 149 -4.33 -19.38 11.00
CA ILE A 149 -5.76 -19.70 10.99
C ILE A 149 -6.14 -20.48 9.72
N ILE A 150 -5.63 -20.03 8.58
CA ILE A 150 -5.90 -20.60 7.25
C ILE A 150 -4.56 -20.85 6.57
N PRO A 151 -4.10 -22.10 6.47
CA PRO A 151 -2.84 -22.43 5.83
C PRO A 151 -2.80 -21.99 4.37
N LEU A 152 -1.93 -21.02 4.06
CA LEU A 152 -1.74 -20.46 2.73
C LEU A 152 -0.27 -20.53 2.32
N CYS A 153 -0.06 -20.68 1.02
CA CYS A 153 1.27 -20.52 0.46
C CYS A 153 1.69 -19.04 0.45
N THR A 154 2.98 -18.82 0.66
CA THR A 154 3.60 -17.50 0.46
C THR A 154 4.24 -17.42 -0.91
N TYR A 155 4.20 -16.25 -1.52
CA TYR A 155 4.84 -15.99 -2.81
C TYR A 155 6.38 -16.20 -2.77
N SER A 156 6.99 -16.13 -1.61
CA SER A 156 8.42 -16.39 -1.39
C SER A 156 8.78 -17.88 -1.42
N CYS A 157 7.81 -18.80 -1.28
CA CYS A 157 8.04 -20.22 -1.32
C CYS A 157 8.54 -20.67 -2.71
N ALA A 158 9.70 -21.31 -2.76
CA ALA A 158 10.31 -21.75 -4.02
C ALA A 158 9.48 -22.85 -4.71
N GLU A 159 8.97 -23.78 -3.94
CA GLU A 159 8.15 -24.90 -4.40
C GLU A 159 6.81 -24.40 -4.96
N TRP A 160 6.18 -23.41 -4.31
CA TRP A 160 4.99 -22.76 -4.84
C TRP A 160 5.24 -22.10 -6.19
N ARG A 161 6.37 -21.36 -6.31
CA ARG A 161 6.73 -20.69 -7.58
C ARG A 161 7.01 -21.69 -8.69
N ARG A 162 7.69 -22.79 -8.39
CA ARG A 162 7.96 -23.87 -9.33
C ARG A 162 6.66 -24.49 -9.82
N LEU A 163 5.78 -24.88 -8.91
CA LEU A 163 4.52 -25.53 -9.21
C LEU A 163 3.59 -24.64 -10.06
N ASN A 164 3.35 -23.40 -9.65
CA ASN A 164 2.48 -22.50 -10.44
C ASN A 164 3.05 -22.16 -11.81
N ARG A 165 4.36 -22.20 -12.00
CA ARG A 165 4.98 -22.07 -13.32
C ARG A 165 4.73 -23.30 -14.18
N GLN A 166 4.86 -24.49 -13.62
CA GLN A 166 4.56 -25.74 -14.35
C GLN A 166 3.09 -25.82 -14.79
N LEU A 167 2.17 -25.38 -13.93
CA LEU A 167 0.73 -25.40 -14.18
C LEU A 167 0.25 -24.35 -15.22
N GLN A 168 1.13 -23.54 -15.79
CA GLN A 168 0.83 -22.73 -16.97
C GLN A 168 0.76 -23.56 -18.23
N ASP A 169 1.57 -24.63 -18.29
CA ASP A 169 1.78 -25.44 -19.50
C ASP A 169 1.36 -26.91 -19.33
N VAL A 170 1.09 -27.35 -18.09
CA VAL A 170 0.82 -28.76 -17.74
C VAL A 170 -0.43 -28.83 -16.85
N ALA A 171 -1.30 -29.81 -17.09
CA ALA A 171 -2.46 -30.04 -16.24
C ALA A 171 -2.05 -30.52 -14.85
N TYR A 172 -2.88 -30.25 -13.84
CA TYR A 172 -2.55 -30.58 -12.44
C TYR A 172 -2.32 -32.08 -12.23
N GLU A 173 -3.09 -32.92 -12.94
CA GLU A 173 -3.03 -34.37 -12.88
C GLU A 173 -1.70 -34.93 -13.40
N ASP A 174 -1.04 -34.21 -14.30
CA ASP A 174 0.21 -34.62 -14.94
C ASP A 174 1.46 -34.10 -14.20
N VAL A 175 1.27 -33.35 -13.11
CA VAL A 175 2.38 -32.80 -12.34
C VAL A 175 2.94 -33.83 -11.35
N ALA A 176 4.23 -34.13 -11.45
CA ALA A 176 4.93 -34.93 -10.47
C ALA A 176 5.18 -34.11 -9.19
N PHE A 177 4.53 -34.48 -8.12
CA PHE A 177 4.73 -33.86 -6.80
C PHE A 177 5.98 -34.43 -6.11
N ASP A 178 6.78 -33.56 -5.51
CA ASP A 178 7.85 -33.98 -4.62
C ASP A 178 7.22 -34.61 -3.36
N ALA A 179 7.67 -35.78 -2.98
CA ALA A 179 7.20 -36.48 -1.78
C ALA A 179 7.57 -35.73 -0.48
N ARG A 180 8.52 -34.79 -0.55
CA ARG A 180 8.95 -34.00 0.62
C ARG A 180 8.14 -32.72 0.70
N PRO A 181 7.42 -32.50 1.83
CA PRO A 181 6.75 -31.24 2.07
C PRO A 181 7.76 -30.10 2.21
N CYS A 182 7.45 -28.93 1.71
CA CYS A 182 8.23 -27.71 2.00
C CYS A 182 8.19 -27.38 3.50
N PHE A 183 9.11 -26.54 3.96
CA PHE A 183 9.22 -26.19 5.37
C PHE A 183 7.89 -25.72 5.97
N ASP A 184 7.18 -24.82 5.29
CA ASP A 184 5.88 -24.30 5.76
C ASP A 184 4.82 -25.41 5.89
N ALA A 185 4.79 -26.35 4.94
CA ALA A 185 3.88 -27.50 5.01
C ALA A 185 4.28 -28.49 6.12
N HIS A 186 5.57 -28.59 6.42
CA HIS A 186 6.06 -29.45 7.52
C HIS A 186 5.62 -28.92 8.89
N ILE A 187 5.67 -27.61 9.11
CA ILE A 187 5.29 -26.98 10.39
C ILE A 187 3.81 -26.56 10.47
N GLY A 188 2.99 -26.91 9.47
CA GLY A 188 1.55 -26.65 9.46
C GLY A 188 1.12 -25.23 9.03
N LEU A 189 2.07 -24.37 8.63
CA LEU A 189 1.76 -23.02 8.10
C LEU A 189 1.42 -23.02 6.60
N GLY A 190 1.73 -24.11 5.91
CA GLY A 190 1.44 -24.29 4.49
C GLY A 190 0.50 -25.48 4.24
N PRO A 191 -0.32 -25.43 3.21
CA PRO A 191 -1.34 -26.44 2.90
C PRO A 191 -0.78 -27.73 2.28
N GLY A 192 0.51 -27.74 1.92
CA GLY A 192 1.17 -28.92 1.33
C GLY A 192 0.88 -29.16 -0.15
N ILE A 193 0.62 -28.10 -0.92
CA ILE A 193 0.43 -28.20 -2.38
C ILE A 193 1.66 -28.78 -3.07
N CYS A 194 2.85 -28.48 -2.58
CA CYS A 194 4.12 -28.93 -3.13
C CYS A 194 4.31 -30.47 -3.08
N CYS A 195 3.59 -31.15 -2.21
CA CYS A 195 3.61 -32.62 -2.09
C CYS A 195 2.24 -33.25 -2.35
N GLY A 196 1.34 -32.57 -3.03
CA GLY A 196 0.03 -33.11 -3.46
C GLY A 196 -0.97 -33.34 -2.33
N ARG A 197 -0.74 -32.78 -1.11
CA ARG A 197 -1.66 -32.98 0.02
C ARG A 197 -3.03 -32.33 -0.17
N ILE A 198 -3.13 -31.31 -1.02
CA ILE A 198 -4.35 -30.56 -1.30
C ILE A 198 -4.48 -30.29 -2.78
N SER A 199 -5.68 -30.54 -3.35
CA SER A 199 -6.00 -30.20 -4.73
C SER A 199 -6.27 -28.69 -4.91
N PRO A 200 -6.22 -28.18 -6.16
CA PRO A 200 -6.54 -26.78 -6.44
C PRO A 200 -7.92 -26.37 -5.93
N ASP A 201 -8.94 -27.23 -6.08
CA ASP A 201 -10.30 -26.92 -5.67
C ASP A 201 -10.44 -26.77 -4.17
N LYS A 202 -9.90 -27.74 -3.41
CA LYS A 202 -9.88 -27.66 -1.94
C LYS A 202 -9.07 -26.45 -1.44
N TYR A 203 -7.97 -26.12 -2.13
CA TYR A 203 -7.20 -24.95 -1.76
C TYR A 203 -7.96 -23.64 -2.02
N ARG A 204 -8.71 -23.56 -3.11
CA ARG A 204 -9.58 -22.42 -3.40
C ARG A 204 -10.67 -22.20 -2.36
N GLU A 205 -11.17 -23.25 -1.73
CA GLU A 205 -12.08 -23.13 -0.58
C GLU A 205 -11.42 -22.44 0.63
N HIS A 206 -10.13 -22.73 0.86
CA HIS A 206 -9.35 -21.98 1.88
C HIS A 206 -9.23 -20.51 1.53
N VAL A 207 -8.96 -20.19 0.27
CA VAL A 207 -8.82 -18.82 -0.22
C VAL A 207 -10.11 -18.02 -0.09
N LYS A 208 -11.28 -18.64 -0.39
CA LYS A 208 -12.61 -18.01 -0.24
C LYS A 208 -12.92 -17.55 1.20
N LYS A 209 -12.31 -18.16 2.21
CA LYS A 209 -12.50 -17.77 3.62
C LYS A 209 -11.80 -16.46 3.98
N ILE A 210 -10.95 -15.93 3.10
CA ILE A 210 -10.19 -14.70 3.28
C ILE A 210 -10.79 -13.54 2.46
N GLU A 211 -11.64 -13.85 1.51
CA GLU A 211 -12.32 -12.89 0.64
C GLU A 211 -13.51 -12.23 1.33
#